data_149fe49b04ec3cda02e4666b1bf3d286
#
_entry.id   149fe49b04ec3cda02e4666b1bf3d286
#
_cell.length_a   1.000
_cell.length_b   1.000
_cell.length_c   1.000
_cell.angle_alpha   90.00
_cell.angle_beta   90.00
_cell.angle_gamma   90.00
#
_symmetry.space_group_name_H-M   'P 1'
#
loop_
_entity.id
_entity.type
_entity.pdbx_description
1 polymer ?
#
loop_
_entity_poly.entity_id
_entity_poly.type
_entity_poly.pdbx_seq_one_letter_code
_entity_poly.pdbx_strand_id
1 'polypeptide(L)'
;FLAVCVPLLLFLSLLIAIYLGKNKVIGNWLKSVFLLPMAMPVASIVLLWNVLFTRNGFLSDFLAWFGVTGQNWLNTKYSFGILVFSYIWKNLGYDIILWLAALATISPEIYEAARVDGASESQCFFRITMPNLWSSLFLILTLSLINGFKVFREAYLIAGDYPEQHIYLLQHLFNNWFRDLSVNKLAAGAVLMGLVLFVLIMVFQKLFDRETS
;
A
#
# COMPACT_ATOMS: atom_id res chain seq x y z
N PHE A 1 -4.41 6.20 -8.34
CA PHE A 1 -4.36 5.62 -7.01
C PHE A 1 -3.11 4.75 -6.83
N LEU A 2 -2.95 3.62 -7.55
CA LEU A 2 -1.85 2.66 -7.40
C LEU A 2 -0.46 3.30 -7.53
N ALA A 3 -0.27 4.21 -8.49
CA ALA A 3 0.99 4.91 -8.71
C ALA A 3 1.44 5.80 -7.53
N VAL A 4 0.54 6.15 -6.63
CA VAL A 4 0.85 6.91 -5.41
C VAL A 4 0.97 5.98 -4.21
N CYS A 5 -0.02 5.10 -4.02
CA CYS A 5 -0.09 4.24 -2.84
C CYS A 5 1.00 3.20 -2.77
N VAL A 6 1.29 2.51 -3.88
CA VAL A 6 2.24 1.39 -3.86
C VAL A 6 3.67 1.85 -3.60
N PRO A 7 4.22 2.86 -4.31
CA PRO A 7 5.56 3.36 -3.99
C PRO A 7 5.69 3.88 -2.56
N LEU A 8 4.66 4.61 -2.08
CA LEU A 8 4.66 5.15 -0.73
C LEU A 8 4.61 4.04 0.33
N LEU A 9 3.78 3.01 0.10
CA LEU A 9 3.68 1.83 0.96
C LEU A 9 5.00 1.07 1.03
N LEU A 10 5.62 0.78 -0.13
CA LEU A 10 6.90 0.09 -0.21
C LEU A 10 8.02 0.85 0.50
N PHE A 11 8.06 2.17 0.31
CA PHE A 11 9.07 3.01 0.94
C PHE A 11 8.89 3.03 2.47
N LEU A 12 7.67 3.31 2.97
CA LEU A 12 7.40 3.38 4.40
C LEU A 12 7.61 2.02 5.09
N SER A 13 7.14 0.94 4.48
CA SER A 13 7.28 -0.41 5.04
C SER A 13 8.74 -0.86 5.10
N LEU A 14 9.55 -0.53 4.08
CA LEU A 14 10.99 -0.81 4.08
C LEU A 14 11.72 -0.05 5.20
N LEU A 15 11.45 1.26 5.34
CA LEU A 15 12.06 2.05 6.41
C LEU A 15 11.75 1.48 7.80
N ILE A 16 10.48 1.13 8.04
CA ILE A 16 10.06 0.55 9.32
C ILE A 16 10.68 -0.84 9.50
N ALA A 17 10.74 -1.67 8.46
CA ALA A 17 11.35 -3.00 8.53
C ALA A 17 12.84 -2.93 8.89
N ILE A 18 13.59 -2.00 8.30
CA ILE A 18 15.01 -1.80 8.64
C ILE A 18 15.17 -1.39 10.10
N TYR A 19 14.32 -0.47 10.58
CA TYR A 19 14.35 -0.04 11.98
C TYR A 19 14.01 -1.19 12.94
N LEU A 20 12.97 -1.97 12.65
CA LEU A 20 12.55 -3.11 13.46
C LEU A 20 13.54 -4.27 13.41
N GLY A 21 14.22 -4.47 12.29
CA GLY A 21 15.24 -5.51 12.13
C GLY A 21 16.43 -5.30 13.05
N LYS A 22 16.78 -4.06 13.38
CA LYS A 22 17.84 -3.71 14.33
C LYS A 22 17.43 -3.97 15.80
N ASN A 23 16.14 -3.93 16.13
CA ASN A 23 15.60 -4.00 17.49
C ASN A 23 14.69 -5.23 17.69
N LYS A 24 15.30 -6.42 17.88
CA LYS A 24 14.58 -7.71 17.94
C LYS A 24 13.48 -7.80 19.01
N VAL A 25 13.67 -7.17 20.17
CA VAL A 25 12.71 -7.26 21.30
C VAL A 25 11.45 -6.45 21.00
N ILE A 26 11.59 -5.21 20.59
CA ILE A 26 10.48 -4.32 20.24
C ILE A 26 9.81 -4.80 18.93
N GLY A 27 10.60 -5.35 18.00
CA GLY A 27 10.13 -5.83 16.71
C GLY A 27 9.03 -6.89 16.80
N ASN A 28 9.08 -7.82 17.75
CA ASN A 28 8.09 -8.89 17.83
C ASN A 28 6.69 -8.41 18.27
N TRP A 29 6.62 -7.47 19.20
CA TRP A 29 5.36 -6.86 19.62
C TRP A 29 4.76 -5.98 18.54
N LEU A 30 5.58 -5.13 17.93
CA LEU A 30 5.12 -4.21 16.88
C LEU A 30 4.64 -4.93 15.62
N LYS A 31 5.23 -6.08 15.26
CA LYS A 31 4.74 -6.90 14.12
C LYS A 31 3.28 -7.27 14.28
N SER A 32 2.87 -7.73 15.48
CA SER A 32 1.48 -8.11 15.75
C SER A 32 0.54 -6.89 15.68
N VAL A 33 0.96 -5.76 16.21
CA VAL A 33 0.16 -4.50 16.17
C VAL A 33 0.00 -4.02 14.74
N PHE A 34 1.03 -4.05 13.92
CA PHE A 34 0.97 -3.64 12.52
C PHE A 34 0.11 -4.56 11.64
N LEU A 35 -0.06 -5.85 12.02
CA LEU A 35 -0.94 -6.77 11.28
C LEU A 35 -2.43 -6.62 11.62
N LEU A 36 -2.77 -6.03 12.76
CA LEU A 36 -4.15 -5.88 13.19
C LEU A 36 -5.06 -5.22 12.14
N PRO A 37 -4.67 -4.11 11.50
CA PRO A 37 -5.52 -3.46 10.50
C PRO A 37 -5.88 -4.36 9.32
N MET A 38 -4.96 -5.21 8.89
CA MET A 38 -5.20 -6.13 7.77
C MET A 38 -6.23 -7.22 8.12
N ALA A 39 -6.29 -7.63 9.37
CA ALA A 39 -7.24 -8.63 9.86
C ALA A 39 -8.67 -8.08 10.00
N MET A 40 -8.84 -6.75 10.02
CA MET A 40 -10.15 -6.13 10.19
C MET A 40 -11.02 -6.27 8.93
N PRO A 41 -12.31 -6.64 9.07
CA PRO A 41 -13.26 -6.61 7.96
C PRO A 41 -13.38 -5.20 7.35
N VAL A 42 -13.48 -5.12 6.02
CA VAL A 42 -13.57 -3.84 5.30
C VAL A 42 -14.74 -2.98 5.81
N ALA A 43 -15.90 -3.59 6.06
CA ALA A 43 -17.07 -2.88 6.57
C ALA A 43 -16.79 -2.18 7.92
N SER A 44 -16.07 -2.84 8.83
CA SER A 44 -15.68 -2.25 10.12
C SER A 44 -14.73 -1.07 9.96
N ILE A 45 -13.80 -1.16 9.01
CA ILE A 45 -12.89 -0.06 8.68
C ILE A 45 -13.68 1.13 8.13
N VAL A 46 -14.63 0.89 7.23
CA VAL A 46 -15.46 1.97 6.66
C VAL A 46 -16.33 2.63 7.73
N LEU A 47 -16.91 1.84 8.66
CA LEU A 47 -17.64 2.40 9.80
C LEU A 47 -16.73 3.28 10.67
N LEU A 48 -15.50 2.84 10.93
CA LEU A 48 -14.50 3.63 11.66
C LEU A 48 -14.20 4.96 10.96
N TRP A 49 -13.99 4.93 9.64
CA TRP A 49 -13.76 6.13 8.84
C TRP A 49 -14.97 7.07 8.82
N ASN A 50 -16.18 6.53 8.75
CA ASN A 50 -17.40 7.34 8.84
C ASN A 50 -17.50 8.06 10.18
N VAL A 51 -17.18 7.39 11.29
CA VAL A 51 -17.16 8.03 12.62
C VAL A 51 -16.08 9.12 12.73
N LEU A 52 -14.90 8.87 12.14
CA LEU A 52 -13.78 9.81 12.25
C LEU A 52 -13.89 11.01 11.32
N PHE A 53 -14.35 10.80 10.06
CA PHE A 53 -14.23 11.78 8.97
C PHE A 53 -15.56 12.44 8.55
N THR A 54 -16.67 12.17 9.25
CA THR A 54 -17.92 12.90 9.03
C THR A 54 -17.86 14.33 9.58
N ARG A 55 -18.87 15.14 9.23
CA ARG A 55 -18.94 16.54 9.65
C ARG A 55 -18.88 16.74 11.17
N ASN A 56 -19.51 15.85 11.92
CA ASN A 56 -19.53 15.85 13.37
C ASN A 56 -18.65 14.71 13.92
N GLY A 57 -17.59 14.35 13.19
CA GLY A 57 -16.67 13.30 13.58
C GLY A 57 -15.46 13.83 14.33
N PHE A 58 -14.73 12.91 14.93
CA PHE A 58 -13.57 13.23 15.79
C PHE A 58 -12.56 14.18 15.11
N LEU A 59 -12.28 13.99 13.81
CA LEU A 59 -11.37 14.88 13.09
C LEU A 59 -11.91 16.32 12.99
N SER A 60 -13.20 16.47 12.72
CA SER A 60 -13.85 17.78 12.63
C SER A 60 -13.82 18.50 13.97
N ASP A 61 -14.10 17.79 15.07
CA ASP A 61 -14.06 18.35 16.43
C ASP A 61 -12.63 18.75 16.81
N PHE A 62 -11.65 17.91 16.49
CA PHE A 62 -10.24 18.24 16.73
C PHE A 62 -9.77 19.46 15.93
N LEU A 63 -10.15 19.55 14.64
CA LEU A 63 -9.79 20.67 13.79
C LEU A 63 -10.53 21.96 14.12
N ALA A 64 -11.70 21.87 14.76
CA ALA A 64 -12.43 23.06 15.26
C ALA A 64 -11.61 23.85 16.30
N TRP A 65 -10.73 23.21 17.06
CA TRP A 65 -9.81 23.87 17.98
C TRP A 65 -8.81 24.79 17.25
N PHE A 66 -8.54 24.49 15.97
CA PHE A 66 -7.68 25.32 15.12
C PHE A 66 -8.46 26.26 14.20
N GLY A 67 -9.79 26.42 14.44
CA GLY A 67 -10.65 27.31 13.66
C GLY A 67 -11.08 26.77 12.31
N VAL A 68 -10.89 25.47 12.04
CA VAL A 68 -11.34 24.81 10.80
C VAL A 68 -12.77 24.32 10.95
N THR A 69 -13.66 24.73 10.04
CA THR A 69 -15.06 24.31 10.06
C THR A 69 -15.19 22.81 9.69
N GLY A 70 -15.97 22.10 10.48
CA GLY A 70 -16.25 20.67 10.23
C GLY A 70 -16.98 20.46 8.90
N GLN A 71 -16.51 19.51 8.12
CA GLN A 71 -17.09 19.10 6.85
C GLN A 71 -17.11 17.56 6.73
N ASN A 72 -17.86 17.04 5.77
CA ASN A 72 -17.80 15.61 5.46
C ASN A 72 -16.56 15.33 4.59
N TRP A 73 -15.45 15.00 5.25
CA TRP A 73 -14.14 14.82 4.60
C TRP A 73 -14.13 13.69 3.58
N LEU A 74 -15.01 12.69 3.73
CA LEU A 74 -15.15 11.57 2.80
C LEU A 74 -15.78 11.97 1.45
N ASN A 75 -16.56 13.06 1.43
CA ASN A 75 -17.24 13.58 0.23
C ASN A 75 -16.64 14.90 -0.23
N THR A 76 -15.32 15.06 -0.10
CA THR A 76 -14.58 16.24 -0.53
C THR A 76 -13.35 15.84 -1.32
N LYS A 77 -12.64 16.81 -1.89
CA LYS A 77 -11.32 16.59 -2.53
C LYS A 77 -10.29 15.85 -1.66
N TYR A 78 -10.49 15.83 -0.36
CA TYR A 78 -9.61 15.13 0.60
C TYR A 78 -9.88 13.63 0.67
N SER A 79 -11.00 13.14 0.11
CA SER A 79 -11.37 11.73 0.10
C SER A 79 -10.31 10.82 -0.52
N PHE A 80 -9.62 11.32 -1.55
CA PHE A 80 -8.48 10.60 -2.14
C PHE A 80 -7.36 10.36 -1.12
N GLY A 81 -6.98 11.40 -0.37
CA GLY A 81 -5.95 11.29 0.68
C GLY A 81 -6.35 10.32 1.81
N ILE A 82 -7.62 10.33 2.20
CA ILE A 82 -8.16 9.42 3.21
C ILE A 82 -8.12 7.97 2.70
N LEU A 83 -8.46 7.75 1.44
CA LEU A 83 -8.39 6.42 0.81
C LEU A 83 -6.94 5.92 0.71
N VAL A 84 -5.98 6.80 0.36
CA VAL A 84 -4.54 6.51 0.36
C VAL A 84 -4.07 6.13 1.77
N PHE A 85 -4.43 6.93 2.76
CA PHE A 85 -4.09 6.66 4.15
C PHE A 85 -4.68 5.32 4.64
N SER A 86 -5.97 5.07 4.36
CA SER A 86 -6.64 3.82 4.70
C SER A 86 -5.92 2.60 4.11
N TYR A 87 -5.55 2.68 2.83
CA TYR A 87 -4.84 1.62 2.14
C TYR A 87 -3.47 1.35 2.75
N ILE A 88 -2.68 2.41 2.99
CA ILE A 88 -1.35 2.28 3.60
C ILE A 88 -1.47 1.71 5.00
N TRP A 89 -2.32 2.30 5.85
CA TRP A 89 -2.52 1.83 7.23
C TRP A 89 -2.90 0.35 7.29
N LYS A 90 -3.75 -0.11 6.39
CA LYS A 90 -4.22 -1.49 6.34
C LYS A 90 -3.15 -2.48 5.90
N ASN A 91 -2.33 -2.11 4.91
CA ASN A 91 -1.39 -3.04 4.27
C ASN A 91 0.05 -2.90 4.79
N LEU A 92 0.36 -1.83 5.52
CA LEU A 92 1.71 -1.50 6.00
C LEU A 92 2.36 -2.65 6.76
N GLY A 93 1.62 -3.27 7.69
CA GLY A 93 2.14 -4.36 8.49
C GLY A 93 2.48 -5.62 7.69
N TYR A 94 1.69 -5.91 6.68
CA TYR A 94 1.94 -7.03 5.78
C TYR A 94 3.26 -6.84 5.02
N ASP A 95 3.45 -5.68 4.41
CA ASP A 95 4.68 -5.38 3.67
C ASP A 95 5.91 -5.31 4.60
N ILE A 96 5.76 -4.79 5.83
CA ILE A 96 6.84 -4.82 6.84
C ILE A 96 7.31 -6.25 7.10
N ILE A 97 6.40 -7.20 7.24
CA ILE A 97 6.78 -8.61 7.49
C ILE A 97 7.49 -9.22 6.29
N LEU A 98 7.03 -8.93 5.09
CA LEU A 98 7.70 -9.40 3.88
C LEU A 98 9.13 -8.83 3.77
N TRP A 99 9.31 -7.53 4.06
CA TRP A 99 10.63 -6.92 4.10
C TRP A 99 11.53 -7.51 5.21
N LEU A 100 10.98 -7.78 6.40
CA LEU A 100 11.74 -8.41 7.48
C LEU A 100 12.19 -9.83 7.11
N ALA A 101 11.34 -10.59 6.42
CA ALA A 101 11.70 -11.91 5.91
C ALA A 101 12.83 -11.79 4.86
N ALA A 102 12.72 -10.84 3.95
CA ALA A 102 13.76 -10.58 2.95
C ALA A 102 15.09 -10.14 3.59
N LEU A 103 15.05 -9.22 4.57
CA LEU A 103 16.24 -8.77 5.28
C LEU A 103 16.93 -9.92 6.05
N ALA A 104 16.15 -10.88 6.55
CA ALA A 104 16.68 -12.03 7.29
C ALA A 104 17.43 -13.03 6.40
N THR A 105 17.30 -12.97 5.08
CA THR A 105 18.06 -13.83 4.15
C THR A 105 19.50 -13.35 3.95
N ILE A 106 19.82 -12.11 4.31
CA ILE A 106 21.16 -11.54 4.15
C ILE A 106 22.00 -11.95 5.36
N SER A 107 23.13 -12.65 5.11
CA SER A 107 24.02 -13.10 6.18
C SER A 107 24.58 -11.91 6.97
N PRO A 108 24.54 -11.95 8.32
CA PRO A 108 25.17 -10.94 9.16
C PRO A 108 26.68 -10.80 8.93
N GLU A 109 27.35 -11.88 8.55
CA GLU A 109 28.78 -11.91 8.29
C GLU A 109 29.22 -10.94 7.19
N ILE A 110 28.36 -10.74 6.17
CA ILE A 110 28.65 -9.78 5.08
C ILE A 110 28.71 -8.35 5.65
N TYR A 111 27.84 -8.01 6.58
CA TYR A 111 27.84 -6.69 7.22
C TYR A 111 29.03 -6.52 8.17
N GLU A 112 29.42 -7.59 8.87
CA GLU A 112 30.58 -7.57 9.75
C GLU A 112 31.88 -7.38 8.96
N ALA A 113 32.05 -8.12 7.88
CA ALA A 113 33.19 -7.95 6.97
C ALA A 113 33.28 -6.53 6.39
N ALA A 114 32.15 -6.01 5.88
CA ALA A 114 32.10 -4.65 5.35
C ALA A 114 32.46 -3.57 6.39
N ARG A 115 32.06 -3.76 7.66
CA ARG A 115 32.45 -2.83 8.75
C ARG A 115 33.93 -2.93 9.10
N VAL A 116 34.52 -4.11 9.05
CA VAL A 116 35.99 -4.28 9.22
C VAL A 116 36.73 -3.55 8.12
N ASP A 117 36.18 -3.56 6.87
CA ASP A 117 36.72 -2.81 5.72
C ASP A 117 36.44 -1.29 5.79
N GLY A 118 35.82 -0.80 6.87
CA GLY A 118 35.54 0.62 7.08
C GLY A 118 34.29 1.14 6.39
N ALA A 119 33.38 0.29 5.92
CA ALA A 119 32.14 0.71 5.30
C ALA A 119 31.20 1.39 6.30
N SER A 120 30.65 2.55 5.94
CA SER A 120 29.62 3.25 6.68
C SER A 120 28.26 2.54 6.58
N GLU A 121 27.33 2.81 7.50
CA GLU A 121 25.96 2.25 7.49
C GLU A 121 25.22 2.56 6.16
N SER A 122 25.42 3.74 5.60
CA SER A 122 24.83 4.08 4.29
C SER A 122 25.47 3.28 3.14
N GLN A 123 26.76 3.03 3.19
CA GLN A 123 27.43 2.17 2.20
C GLN A 123 26.94 0.72 2.31
N CYS A 124 26.79 0.20 3.53
CA CYS A 124 26.19 -1.12 3.76
C CYS A 124 24.75 -1.18 3.21
N PHE A 125 23.96 -0.13 3.42
CA PHE A 125 22.61 -0.07 2.89
C PHE A 125 22.56 -0.10 1.37
N PHE A 126 23.27 0.81 0.70
CA PHE A 126 23.19 0.93 -0.77
C PHE A 126 23.97 -0.15 -1.53
N ARG A 127 25.06 -0.69 -0.97
CA ARG A 127 25.91 -1.67 -1.66
C ARG A 127 25.65 -3.11 -1.27
N ILE A 128 25.03 -3.36 -0.10
CA ILE A 128 24.74 -4.72 0.38
C ILE A 128 23.23 -4.93 0.47
N THR A 129 22.53 -4.12 1.29
CA THR A 129 21.11 -4.36 1.57
C THR A 129 20.25 -4.20 0.32
N MET A 130 20.31 -3.06 -0.36
CA MET A 130 19.44 -2.78 -1.50
C MET A 130 19.62 -3.78 -2.66
N PRO A 131 20.83 -4.14 -3.10
CA PRO A 131 20.99 -5.14 -4.14
C PRO A 131 20.45 -6.52 -3.76
N ASN A 132 20.66 -6.95 -2.53
CA ASN A 132 20.14 -8.24 -2.04
C ASN A 132 18.60 -8.26 -1.89
N LEU A 133 17.96 -7.11 -1.68
CA LEU A 133 16.51 -6.99 -1.60
C LEU A 133 15.81 -6.90 -2.95
N TRP A 134 16.55 -6.80 -4.06
CA TRP A 134 15.97 -6.53 -5.39
C TRP A 134 14.93 -7.59 -5.80
N SER A 135 15.26 -8.86 -5.67
CA SER A 135 14.32 -9.95 -5.97
C SER A 135 13.08 -9.92 -5.07
N SER A 136 13.27 -9.60 -3.79
CA SER A 136 12.16 -9.47 -2.84
C SER A 136 11.30 -8.26 -3.12
N LEU A 137 11.88 -7.15 -3.60
CA LEU A 137 11.16 -5.97 -4.03
C LEU A 137 10.13 -6.30 -5.12
N PHE A 138 10.51 -7.11 -6.11
CA PHE A 138 9.58 -7.52 -7.17
C PHE A 138 8.38 -8.30 -6.61
N LEU A 139 8.64 -9.25 -5.71
CA LEU A 139 7.58 -10.01 -5.05
C LEU A 139 6.63 -9.09 -4.25
N ILE A 140 7.20 -8.24 -3.40
CA ILE A 140 6.43 -7.33 -2.55
C ILE A 140 5.64 -6.32 -3.39
N LEU A 141 6.26 -5.75 -4.42
CA LEU A 141 5.60 -4.87 -5.38
C LEU A 141 4.39 -5.54 -6.03
N THR A 142 4.56 -6.78 -6.50
CA THR A 142 3.49 -7.55 -7.15
C THR A 142 2.33 -7.80 -6.20
N LEU A 143 2.62 -8.22 -4.96
CA LEU A 143 1.59 -8.45 -3.93
C LEU A 143 0.88 -7.16 -3.53
N SER A 144 1.62 -6.05 -3.40
CA SER A 144 1.05 -4.74 -3.07
C SER A 144 0.17 -4.21 -4.22
N LEU A 145 0.55 -4.44 -5.47
CA LEU A 145 -0.31 -4.12 -6.63
C LEU A 145 -1.62 -4.91 -6.58
N ILE A 146 -1.56 -6.23 -6.36
CA ILE A 146 -2.75 -7.09 -6.24
C ILE A 146 -3.65 -6.61 -5.09
N ASN A 147 -3.09 -6.29 -3.94
CA ASN A 147 -3.83 -5.76 -2.81
C ASN A 147 -4.43 -4.38 -3.09
N GLY A 148 -3.75 -3.56 -3.90
CA GLY A 148 -4.25 -2.25 -4.31
C GLY A 148 -5.55 -2.32 -5.14
N PHE A 149 -5.76 -3.38 -5.90
CA PHE A 149 -7.04 -3.59 -6.58
C PHE A 149 -8.21 -3.89 -5.62
N LYS A 150 -7.94 -4.39 -4.42
CA LYS A 150 -8.98 -4.71 -3.42
C LYS A 150 -9.54 -3.46 -2.75
N VAL A 151 -8.88 -2.30 -2.86
CA VAL A 151 -9.31 -1.03 -2.25
C VAL A 151 -10.66 -0.52 -2.79
N PHE A 152 -11.09 -1.03 -3.94
CA PHE A 152 -12.42 -0.77 -4.47
C PHE A 152 -13.54 -1.00 -3.44
N ARG A 153 -13.41 -2.02 -2.60
CA ARG A 153 -14.42 -2.33 -1.58
C ARG A 153 -14.57 -1.19 -0.58
N GLU A 154 -13.46 -0.61 -0.11
CA GLU A 154 -13.45 0.54 0.79
C GLU A 154 -14.06 1.76 0.10
N ALA A 155 -13.61 2.08 -1.12
CA ALA A 155 -14.10 3.22 -1.88
C ALA A 155 -15.59 3.12 -2.18
N TYR A 156 -16.07 1.93 -2.56
CA TYR A 156 -17.46 1.67 -2.83
C TYR A 156 -18.35 1.79 -1.58
N LEU A 157 -17.93 1.25 -0.45
CA LEU A 157 -18.69 1.34 0.81
C LEU A 157 -18.71 2.76 1.38
N ILE A 158 -17.70 3.59 1.07
CA ILE A 158 -17.64 4.98 1.49
C ILE A 158 -18.59 5.86 0.65
N ALA A 159 -18.56 5.70 -0.67
CA ALA A 159 -19.13 6.70 -1.60
C ALA A 159 -20.09 6.13 -2.66
N GLY A 160 -20.38 4.83 -2.62
CA GLY A 160 -21.37 4.18 -3.48
C GLY A 160 -20.91 3.98 -4.94
N ASP A 161 -21.91 3.88 -5.85
CA ASP A 161 -21.70 3.52 -7.27
C ASP A 161 -21.05 4.64 -8.10
N TYR A 162 -21.35 5.87 -7.77
CA TYR A 162 -20.94 7.08 -8.48
C TYR A 162 -20.29 8.09 -7.53
N PRO A 163 -19.10 7.75 -6.99
CA PRO A 163 -18.37 8.67 -6.12
C PRO A 163 -17.88 9.89 -6.90
N GLU A 164 -17.41 10.91 -6.19
CA GLU A 164 -16.72 12.04 -6.78
C GLU A 164 -15.47 11.57 -7.59
N GLN A 165 -15.09 12.38 -8.59
CA GLN A 165 -13.99 12.04 -9.52
C GLN A 165 -12.68 11.64 -8.81
N HIS A 166 -12.41 12.21 -7.63
CA HIS A 166 -11.19 11.98 -6.89
C HIS A 166 -11.00 10.53 -6.38
N ILE A 167 -12.11 9.82 -6.15
CA ILE A 167 -12.11 8.42 -5.68
C ILE A 167 -12.81 7.46 -6.64
N TYR A 168 -13.12 7.93 -7.86
CA TYR A 168 -13.69 7.09 -8.91
C TYR A 168 -12.58 6.17 -9.47
N LEU A 169 -12.60 4.93 -9.05
CA LEU A 169 -11.64 3.90 -9.48
C LEU A 169 -12.15 3.19 -10.74
N LEU A 170 -11.23 2.57 -11.47
CA LEU A 170 -11.58 1.76 -12.66
C LEU A 170 -12.60 0.67 -12.33
N GLN A 171 -12.55 0.10 -11.14
CA GLN A 171 -13.49 -0.93 -10.69
C GLN A 171 -14.91 -0.40 -10.49
N HIS A 172 -15.12 0.90 -10.22
CA HIS A 172 -16.46 1.51 -10.23
C HIS A 172 -17.05 1.43 -11.63
N LEU A 173 -16.25 1.75 -12.66
CA LEU A 173 -16.67 1.66 -14.04
C LEU A 173 -17.12 0.24 -14.43
N PHE A 174 -16.32 -0.77 -14.05
CA PHE A 174 -16.67 -2.18 -14.28
C PHE A 174 -17.95 -2.58 -13.53
N ASN A 175 -18.06 -2.19 -12.25
CA ASN A 175 -19.26 -2.45 -11.45
C ASN A 175 -20.51 -1.83 -12.07
N ASN A 176 -20.42 -0.59 -12.55
CA ASN A 176 -21.54 0.10 -13.18
C ASN A 176 -21.94 -0.57 -14.51
N TRP A 177 -20.98 -0.95 -15.36
CA TRP A 177 -21.27 -1.71 -16.58
C TRP A 177 -21.90 -3.08 -16.29
N PHE A 178 -21.48 -3.74 -15.21
CA PHE A 178 -22.09 -4.98 -14.79
C PHE A 178 -23.56 -4.78 -14.36
N ARG A 179 -23.84 -3.75 -13.57
CA ARG A 179 -25.20 -3.44 -13.11
C ARG A 179 -26.11 -2.99 -14.26
N ASP A 180 -25.56 -2.23 -15.21
CA ASP A 180 -26.28 -1.80 -16.42
C ASP A 180 -26.43 -2.91 -17.47
N LEU A 181 -25.98 -4.14 -17.16
CA LEU A 181 -25.95 -5.30 -18.06
C LEU A 181 -25.26 -5.00 -19.42
N SER A 182 -24.32 -4.06 -19.42
CA SER A 182 -23.52 -3.68 -20.59
C SER A 182 -22.39 -4.67 -20.83
N VAL A 183 -22.73 -5.93 -21.14
CA VAL A 183 -21.80 -7.07 -21.25
C VAL A 183 -20.69 -6.80 -22.28
N ASN A 184 -21.01 -6.17 -23.40
CA ASN A 184 -20.02 -5.84 -24.44
C ASN A 184 -18.94 -4.87 -23.93
N LYS A 185 -19.32 -3.84 -23.16
CA LYS A 185 -18.36 -2.89 -22.56
C LYS A 185 -17.52 -3.59 -21.48
N LEU A 186 -18.17 -4.42 -20.66
CA LEU A 186 -17.49 -5.18 -19.62
C LEU A 186 -16.45 -6.13 -20.23
N ALA A 187 -16.81 -6.89 -21.25
CA ALA A 187 -15.91 -7.82 -21.93
C ALA A 187 -14.72 -7.08 -22.58
N ALA A 188 -15.00 -6.02 -23.34
CA ALA A 188 -13.95 -5.22 -23.97
C ALA A 188 -13.00 -4.60 -22.92
N GLY A 189 -13.57 -4.03 -21.85
CA GLY A 189 -12.78 -3.46 -20.75
C GLY A 189 -11.92 -4.51 -20.05
N ALA A 190 -12.45 -5.71 -19.79
CA ALA A 190 -11.70 -6.80 -19.16
C ALA A 190 -10.52 -7.26 -20.03
N VAL A 191 -10.72 -7.39 -21.34
CA VAL A 191 -9.65 -7.75 -22.29
C VAL A 191 -8.56 -6.67 -22.30
N LEU A 192 -8.95 -5.39 -22.44
CA LEU A 192 -8.00 -4.27 -22.42
C LEU A 192 -7.21 -4.23 -21.11
N MET A 193 -7.87 -4.38 -19.97
CA MET A 193 -7.21 -4.39 -18.68
C MET A 193 -6.26 -5.59 -18.53
N GLY A 194 -6.68 -6.75 -18.99
CA GLY A 194 -5.84 -7.96 -19.03
C GLY A 194 -4.57 -7.76 -19.85
N LEU A 195 -4.68 -7.13 -21.02
CA LEU A 195 -3.54 -6.81 -21.88
C LEU A 195 -2.60 -5.78 -21.20
N VAL A 196 -3.14 -4.74 -20.60
CA VAL A 196 -2.34 -3.74 -19.87
C VAL A 196 -1.58 -4.38 -18.72
N LEU A 197 -2.25 -5.21 -17.91
CA LEU A 197 -1.61 -5.91 -16.80
C LEU A 197 -0.55 -6.91 -17.29
N PHE A 198 -0.83 -7.63 -18.36
CA PHE A 198 0.12 -8.56 -18.97
C PHE A 198 1.40 -7.83 -19.42
N VAL A 199 1.25 -6.73 -20.16
CA VAL A 199 2.39 -5.91 -20.62
C VAL A 199 3.16 -5.34 -19.42
N LEU A 200 2.46 -4.86 -18.40
CA LEU A 200 3.07 -4.31 -17.20
C LEU A 200 3.91 -5.37 -16.45
N ILE A 201 3.37 -6.57 -16.28
CA ILE A 201 4.10 -7.70 -15.66
C ILE A 201 5.32 -8.07 -16.48
N MET A 202 5.20 -8.19 -17.82
CA MET A 202 6.32 -8.50 -18.71
C MET A 202 7.44 -7.43 -18.64
N VAL A 203 7.06 -6.17 -18.58
CA VAL A 203 8.02 -5.07 -18.43
C VAL A 203 8.75 -5.16 -17.09
N PHE A 204 8.02 -5.34 -16.01
CA PHE A 204 8.62 -5.51 -14.68
C PHE A 204 9.54 -6.72 -14.64
N GLN A 205 9.07 -7.89 -15.09
CA GLN A 205 9.90 -9.09 -15.13
C GLN A 205 11.22 -8.85 -15.89
N LYS A 206 11.15 -8.24 -17.08
CA LYS A 206 12.35 -7.95 -17.88
C LYS A 206 13.31 -6.96 -17.21
N LEU A 207 12.79 -5.99 -16.45
CA LEU A 207 13.62 -5.05 -15.70
C LEU A 207 14.33 -5.74 -14.54
N PHE A 208 13.64 -6.65 -13.84
CA PHE A 208 14.20 -7.37 -12.70
C PHE A 208 15.15 -8.49 -13.11
N ASP A 209 14.91 -9.21 -14.22
CA ASP A 209 15.80 -10.25 -14.71
C ASP A 209 17.15 -9.70 -15.22
N ARG A 210 17.18 -8.45 -15.72
CA ARG A 210 18.41 -7.81 -16.19
C ARG A 210 19.43 -7.51 -15.09
N GLU A 211 18.99 -7.38 -13.86
CA GLU A 211 19.88 -7.05 -12.73
C GLU A 211 20.35 -8.28 -11.95
N THR A 212 19.80 -9.45 -12.25
CA THR A 212 20.20 -10.73 -11.65
C THR A 212 21.21 -11.51 -12.52
N SER A 213 21.51 -11.02 -13.72
CA SER A 213 22.54 -11.56 -14.63
C SER A 213 23.84 -10.74 -14.55
#